data_b15e400a5e1bec46dec3c36f97eedfc3
#
_entry.id   b15e400a5e1bec46dec3c36f97eedfc3
#
_cell.length_a   1.000
_cell.length_b   1.000
_cell.length_c   1.000
_cell.angle_alpha   90.00
_cell.angle_beta   90.00
_cell.angle_gamma   90.00
#
_symmetry.space_group_name_H-M   'P 1'
#
loop_
_entity.id
_entity.type
_entity.pdbx_description
1 polymer ?
#
loop_
_entity_poly.entity_id
_entity_poly.type
_entity_poly.pdbx_seq_one_letter_code
_entity_poly.pdbx_strand_id
1 'polypeptide(L)'
;MTLQLKDYQDRSLKALEKFFTLTSFSTVEKAFEKCLFDEDMNVVPYNDRLQGIPSVCIRIPTGGGKTLLAAHSIPMAAENYANTDAPIVLWLVPTDMIRQL
;
A
#
# COMPACT_ATOMS: atom_id res chain seq x y z
N MET A 1 5.58 -19.77 -11.57
CA MET A 1 5.11 -20.24 -10.25
C MET A 1 4.45 -19.09 -9.51
N THR A 2 3.28 -19.32 -8.97
CA THR A 2 2.55 -18.32 -8.24
C THR A 2 2.72 -18.54 -6.74
N LEU A 3 3.21 -17.53 -6.03
CA LEU A 3 3.30 -17.59 -4.58
C LEU A 3 1.95 -17.20 -3.97
N GLN A 4 1.45 -18.07 -3.11
CA GLN A 4 0.20 -17.79 -2.42
C GLN A 4 0.45 -16.87 -1.24
N LEU A 5 -0.34 -15.79 -1.17
CA LEU A 5 -0.25 -14.84 -0.08
C LEU A 5 -0.92 -15.41 1.17
N LYS A 6 -0.35 -15.09 2.32
CA LYS A 6 -0.99 -15.38 3.61
C LYS A 6 -2.17 -14.44 3.82
N ASP A 7 -3.09 -14.83 4.70
CA ASP A 7 -4.31 -14.06 4.93
C ASP A 7 -4.03 -12.60 5.27
N TYR A 8 -3.07 -12.34 6.16
CA TYR A 8 -2.78 -10.95 6.55
C TYR A 8 -2.14 -10.16 5.41
N GLN A 9 -1.37 -10.82 4.54
CA GLN A 9 -0.80 -10.15 3.37
C GLN A 9 -1.90 -9.79 2.37
N ASP A 10 -2.81 -10.71 2.12
CA ASP A 10 -3.93 -10.48 1.23
C ASP A 10 -4.84 -9.36 1.76
N ARG A 11 -5.11 -9.35 3.06
CA ARG A 11 -5.91 -8.30 3.68
C ARG A 11 -5.24 -6.93 3.56
N SER A 12 -3.92 -6.87 3.75
CA SER A 12 -3.17 -5.64 3.62
C SER A 12 -3.24 -5.10 2.19
N LEU A 13 -3.10 -5.99 1.20
CA LEU A 13 -3.18 -5.58 -0.21
C LEU A 13 -4.59 -5.12 -0.57
N LYS A 14 -5.61 -5.79 -0.08
CA LYS A 14 -6.99 -5.39 -0.34
C LYS A 14 -7.33 -4.05 0.30
N ALA A 15 -6.82 -3.78 1.49
CA ALA A 15 -6.99 -2.50 2.15
C ALA A 15 -6.29 -1.39 1.35
N LEU A 16 -5.10 -1.65 0.86
CA LEU A 16 -4.36 -0.70 0.04
C LEU A 16 -5.07 -0.43 -1.29
N GLU A 17 -5.58 -1.48 -1.94
CA GLU A 17 -6.37 -1.34 -3.16
C GLU A 17 -7.60 -0.47 -2.94
N LYS A 18 -8.30 -0.71 -1.85
CA LYS A 18 -9.48 0.09 -1.47
C LYS A 18 -9.11 1.55 -1.27
N PHE A 19 -8.00 1.81 -0.59
CA PHE A 19 -7.52 3.17 -0.38
C PHE A 19 -7.27 3.87 -1.71
N PHE A 20 -6.52 3.24 -2.63
CA PHE A 20 -6.25 3.83 -3.93
C PHE A 20 -7.52 4.04 -4.75
N THR A 21 -8.43 3.09 -4.71
CA THR A 21 -9.71 3.22 -5.42
C THR A 21 -10.50 4.41 -4.88
N LEU A 22 -10.56 4.56 -3.57
CA LEU A 22 -11.29 5.66 -2.94
C LEU A 22 -10.69 7.03 -3.25
N THR A 23 -9.39 7.12 -3.52
CA THR A 23 -8.78 8.40 -3.89
C THR A 23 -9.32 8.95 -5.21
N SER A 24 -9.94 8.11 -6.04
CA SER A 24 -10.57 8.55 -7.27
C SER A 24 -11.92 9.24 -7.05
N PHE A 25 -12.53 9.04 -5.87
CA PHE A 25 -13.86 9.54 -5.56
C PHE A 25 -13.88 10.55 -4.42
N SER A 26 -12.78 10.69 -3.69
CA SER A 26 -12.70 11.58 -2.55
C SER A 26 -11.27 12.07 -2.38
N THR A 27 -11.06 12.93 -1.37
CA THR A 27 -9.70 13.38 -1.06
C THR A 27 -8.90 12.21 -0.48
N VAL A 28 -7.57 12.30 -0.55
CA VAL A 28 -6.70 11.28 0.03
C VAL A 28 -6.98 11.12 1.52
N GLU A 29 -7.20 12.23 2.23
CA GLU A 29 -7.52 12.22 3.64
C GLU A 29 -8.79 11.42 3.95
N LYS A 30 -9.87 11.69 3.21
CA LYS A 30 -11.14 10.99 3.40
C LYS A 30 -11.03 9.51 3.01
N ALA A 31 -10.29 9.21 1.96
CA ALA A 31 -10.06 7.83 1.53
C ALA A 31 -9.35 7.04 2.63
N PHE A 32 -8.33 7.64 3.25
CA PHE A 32 -7.58 7.00 4.32
C PHE A 32 -8.47 6.72 5.54
N GLU A 33 -9.23 7.72 5.98
CA GLU A 33 -10.10 7.59 7.14
C GLU A 33 -11.19 6.55 6.91
N LYS A 34 -11.80 6.55 5.73
CA LYS A 34 -12.83 5.55 5.41
C LYS A 34 -12.26 4.14 5.35
N CYS A 35 -11.05 3.99 4.82
CA CYS A 35 -10.39 2.70 4.76
C CYS A 35 -10.14 2.14 6.16
N LEU A 36 -9.68 2.97 7.10
CA LEU A 36 -9.49 2.56 8.48
C LEU A 36 -10.81 2.18 9.13
N PHE A 37 -11.86 2.97 8.91
CA PHE A 37 -13.16 2.70 9.46
C PHE A 37 -13.73 1.37 8.97
N ASP A 38 -13.63 1.12 7.66
CA ASP A 38 -14.18 -0.10 7.07
C ASP A 38 -13.40 -1.35 7.49
N GLU A 39 -12.11 -1.21 7.84
CA GLU A 39 -11.29 -2.31 8.34
C GLU A 39 -11.39 -2.48 9.86
N ASP A 40 -12.32 -1.76 10.49
CA ASP A 40 -12.56 -1.80 11.92
C ASP A 40 -11.30 -1.45 12.73
N MET A 41 -10.53 -0.52 12.20
CA MET A 41 -9.33 -0.01 12.85
C MET A 41 -9.61 1.33 13.51
N ASN A 42 -8.78 1.71 14.46
CA ASN A 42 -8.89 3.03 15.07
C ASN A 42 -8.63 4.09 14.00
N VAL A 43 -9.61 4.97 13.81
CA VAL A 43 -9.47 6.06 12.84
C VAL A 43 -8.55 7.12 13.43
N VAL A 44 -7.44 7.37 12.74
CA VAL A 44 -6.48 8.41 13.10
C VAL A 44 -6.41 9.43 11.96
N PRO A 45 -6.04 10.69 12.26
CA PRO A 45 -5.92 11.71 11.20
C PRO A 45 -4.86 11.32 10.18
N TYR A 46 -5.16 11.58 8.90
CA TYR A 46 -4.19 11.41 7.84
C TYR A 46 -3.16 12.53 7.90
N ASN A 47 -1.90 12.19 7.77
CA ASN A 47 -0.81 13.17 7.75
C ASN A 47 -0.43 13.45 6.30
N ASP A 48 -0.91 14.58 5.77
CA ASP A 48 -0.71 14.95 4.37
C ASP A 48 0.63 15.67 4.17
N ARG A 49 1.73 14.94 4.38
CA ARG A 49 3.08 15.51 4.25
C ARG A 49 3.44 15.84 2.81
N LEU A 50 2.88 15.12 1.86
CA LEU A 50 3.20 15.28 0.44
C LEU A 50 2.11 15.98 -0.35
N GLN A 51 1.27 16.71 0.33
CA GLN A 51 0.24 17.58 -0.27
C GLN A 51 -0.56 16.92 -1.39
N GLY A 52 -1.44 16.02 -1.00
CA GLY A 52 -2.33 15.34 -1.94
C GLY A 52 -1.78 14.10 -2.61
N ILE A 53 -0.50 13.82 -2.42
CA ILE A 53 0.09 12.55 -2.89
C ILE A 53 -0.14 11.49 -1.82
N PRO A 54 -0.79 10.37 -2.15
CA PRO A 54 -1.04 9.32 -1.17
C PRO A 54 0.25 8.81 -0.52
N SER A 55 0.27 8.80 0.81
CA SER A 55 1.43 8.33 1.57
C SER A 55 0.91 7.56 2.78
N VAL A 56 1.12 6.25 2.79
CA VAL A 56 0.63 5.39 3.86
C VAL A 56 1.72 4.40 4.29
N CYS A 57 1.61 3.93 5.51
CA CYS A 57 2.52 2.95 6.06
C CYS A 57 1.74 1.67 6.39
N ILE A 58 2.27 0.55 5.93
CA ILE A 58 1.73 -0.77 6.28
C ILE A 58 2.74 -1.44 7.21
N ARG A 59 2.30 -1.77 8.41
CA ARG A 59 3.13 -2.46 9.39
C ARG A 59 2.80 -3.93 9.40
N ILE A 60 3.81 -4.75 9.18
CA ILE A 60 3.68 -6.21 9.27
C ILE A 60 4.83 -6.75 10.11
N PRO A 61 4.62 -7.91 10.77
CA PRO A 61 5.65 -8.49 11.63
C PRO A 61 6.93 -8.81 10.86
N THR A 62 8.05 -8.84 11.56
CA THR A 62 9.33 -9.31 11.03
C THR A 62 9.14 -10.73 10.50
N GLY A 63 9.62 -10.98 9.29
CA GLY A 63 9.41 -12.28 8.63
C GLY A 63 8.05 -12.41 7.98
N GLY A 64 7.27 -11.34 7.91
CA GLY A 64 5.92 -11.36 7.34
C GLY A 64 5.86 -11.19 5.83
N GLY A 65 7.01 -11.23 5.13
CA GLY A 65 7.01 -11.12 3.68
C GLY A 65 6.84 -9.70 3.17
N LYS A 66 7.49 -8.74 3.81
CA LYS A 66 7.38 -7.32 3.43
C LYS A 66 7.77 -7.06 1.99
N THR A 67 8.84 -7.71 1.52
CA THR A 67 9.31 -7.54 0.15
C THR A 67 8.28 -8.08 -0.85
N LEU A 68 7.71 -9.24 -0.55
CA LEU A 68 6.67 -9.84 -1.40
C LEU A 68 5.44 -8.92 -1.45
N LEU A 69 5.02 -8.41 -0.30
CA LEU A 69 3.88 -7.50 -0.22
C LEU A 69 4.14 -6.22 -1.02
N ALA A 70 5.34 -5.65 -0.88
CA ALA A 70 5.71 -4.45 -1.62
C ALA A 70 5.71 -4.70 -3.13
N ALA A 71 6.24 -5.85 -3.57
CA ALA A 71 6.24 -6.21 -4.98
C ALA A 71 4.83 -6.33 -5.54
N HIS A 72 3.91 -6.93 -4.79
CA HIS A 72 2.51 -7.03 -5.21
C HIS A 72 1.78 -5.69 -5.22
N SER A 73 2.24 -4.71 -4.43
CA SER A 73 1.60 -3.40 -4.38
C SER A 73 1.87 -2.57 -5.64
N ILE A 74 2.95 -2.85 -6.36
CA ILE A 74 3.35 -2.06 -7.53
C ILE A 74 2.31 -2.13 -8.65
N PRO A 75 1.92 -3.31 -9.18
CA PRO A 75 0.90 -3.35 -10.21
C PRO A 75 -0.45 -2.84 -9.73
N MET A 76 -0.77 -3.03 -8.47
CA MET A 76 -2.01 -2.53 -7.89
C MET A 76 -2.05 -1.00 -7.89
N ALA A 77 -0.96 -0.35 -7.46
CA ALA A 77 -0.90 1.11 -7.46
C ALA A 77 -0.89 1.65 -8.89
N ALA A 78 -0.22 0.97 -9.81
CA ALA A 78 -0.19 1.37 -11.20
C ALA A 78 -1.59 1.33 -11.81
N GLU A 79 -2.36 0.29 -11.53
CA GLU A 79 -3.70 0.11 -12.08
C GLU A 79 -4.73 1.01 -11.40
N ASN A 80 -4.71 1.07 -10.07
CA ASN A 80 -5.80 1.70 -9.31
C ASN A 80 -5.56 3.18 -8.98
N TYR A 81 -4.31 3.64 -9.04
CA TYR A 81 -3.98 5.03 -8.75
C TYR A 81 -3.40 5.74 -9.96
N ALA A 82 -2.30 5.22 -10.51
CA ALA A 82 -1.58 5.89 -11.59
C ALA A 82 -2.20 5.67 -12.98
N ASN A 83 -3.06 4.66 -13.12
CA ASN A 83 -3.75 4.33 -14.38
C ASN A 83 -2.77 4.12 -15.53
N THR A 84 -1.69 3.37 -15.26
CA THR A 84 -0.67 3.08 -16.26
C THR A 84 -0.23 1.61 -16.15
N ASP A 85 0.19 1.04 -17.26
CA ASP A 85 0.77 -0.30 -17.30
C ASP A 85 2.31 -0.25 -17.27
N ALA A 86 2.89 0.96 -17.25
CA ALA A 86 4.34 1.16 -17.27
C ALA A 86 4.76 2.19 -16.21
N PRO A 87 4.59 1.87 -14.91
CA PRO A 87 4.93 2.81 -13.86
C PRO A 87 6.44 2.94 -13.66
N ILE A 88 6.85 4.13 -13.20
CA ILE A 88 8.21 4.33 -12.72
C ILE A 88 8.18 4.11 -11.20
N VAL A 89 9.05 3.22 -10.71
CA VAL A 89 9.06 2.83 -9.30
C VAL A 89 10.41 3.14 -8.68
N LEU A 90 10.38 3.81 -7.52
CA LEU A 90 11.58 4.02 -6.72
C LEU A 90 11.48 3.12 -5.49
N TRP A 91 12.42 2.19 -5.37
CA TRP A 91 12.44 1.22 -4.28
C TRP A 91 13.56 1.59 -3.30
N LEU A 92 13.17 1.97 -2.09
CA LEU A 92 14.12 2.36 -1.06
C LEU A 92 14.14 1.31 0.03
N VAL A 93 15.30 0.72 0.25
CA VAL A 93 15.51 -0.29 1.29
C VAL A 93 16.80 -0.01 2.03
N PRO A 94 16.95 -0.53 3.27
CA PRO A 94 18.23 -0.42 3.96
C PRO A 94 19.34 -1.13 3.17
N THR A 95 20.57 -0.61 3.27
CA THR A 95 21.69 -1.11 2.50
C THR A 95 21.94 -2.60 2.66
N ASP A 96 21.80 -3.10 3.87
CA ASP A 96 22.01 -4.52 4.14
C ASP A 96 21.00 -5.41 3.44
N MET A 97 19.76 -4.93 3.26
CA MET A 97 18.73 -5.67 2.54
C MET A 97 19.00 -5.71 1.05
N ILE A 98 19.61 -4.69 0.49
CA ILE A 98 20.00 -4.67 -0.92
C ILE A 98 20.93 -5.83 -1.22
N ARG A 99 21.85 -6.14 -0.33
CA ARG A 99 22.80 -7.23 -0.52
C ARG A 99 22.15 -8.61 -0.53
N GLN A 100 20.99 -8.74 0.09
CA GLN A 100 20.27 -10.01 0.20
C GLN A 100 19.30 -10.22 -0.96
N LEU A 101 19.05 -9.21 -1.72
CA LEU A 101 18.20 -9.28 -2.87
C LEU A 101 18.99 -9.64 -4.13
#